data_c335ccb8918236dbd710ff52b2aaec8b
#
_entry.id   c335ccb8918236dbd710ff52b2aaec8b
#
_cell.length_a   1.000
_cell.length_b   1.000
_cell.length_c   1.000
_cell.angle_alpha   90.00
_cell.angle_beta   90.00
_cell.angle_gamma   90.00
#
_symmetry.space_group_name_H-M   'P 1'
#
loop_
_entity.id
_entity.type
_entity.pdbx_description
1 polymer ?
#
loop_
_entity_poly.entity_id
_entity_poly.type
_entity_poly.pdbx_seq_one_letter_code
_entity_poly.pdbx_strand_id
1 'polypeptide(L)'
;MTQNPYIFNQLTQWLPRDKFDRLVKQYKGNAYVKDFSCWKHLLVMVWAQLTSRRSLRDIETSLRAHSDKLYRMGMGRHVSRNNIANANAKRDVAIYRGLAQEMMRLATSAKIRDRHLERIAAEFSLNGFFAIDSSTVSLDLARHPWCKPQKDGFGGVKLHTMYDIMREVPRMCLVTGREERDQTFMEDYPYEPGCFYVLDKAYVKTLGMAAIQNAKGFFVVRRKRNMVYSVVSG
;
A
#
# COMPACT_ATOMS: atom_id res chain seq x y z
N MET A 1 -28.36 -17.05 2.99
CA MET A 1 -26.93 -16.82 3.32
C MET A 1 -26.87 -16.44 4.79
N THR A 2 -26.35 -17.31 5.66
CA THR A 2 -26.12 -16.99 7.07
C THR A 2 -25.08 -15.88 7.16
N GLN A 3 -25.51 -14.68 7.57
CA GLN A 3 -24.57 -13.56 7.80
C GLN A 3 -23.54 -14.00 8.84
N ASN A 4 -22.26 -13.93 8.49
CA ASN A 4 -21.19 -14.21 9.43
C ASN A 4 -21.24 -13.14 10.54
N PRO A 5 -21.37 -13.52 11.84
CA PRO A 5 -21.58 -12.58 12.93
C PRO A 5 -20.36 -11.69 13.22
N TYR A 6 -19.18 -12.04 12.69
CA TYR A 6 -17.96 -11.28 12.95
C TYR A 6 -17.69 -10.24 11.86
N ILE A 7 -17.56 -8.98 12.25
CA ILE A 7 -17.19 -7.86 11.35
C ILE A 7 -15.90 -8.18 10.57
N PHE A 8 -14.93 -8.79 11.22
CA PHE A 8 -13.68 -9.21 10.58
C PHE A 8 -13.92 -10.11 9.36
N ASN A 9 -14.83 -11.07 9.47
CA ASN A 9 -15.14 -11.97 8.37
C ASN A 9 -15.93 -11.25 7.26
N GLN A 10 -16.78 -10.29 7.62
CA GLN A 10 -17.49 -9.47 6.63
C GLN A 10 -16.51 -8.59 5.83
N LEU A 11 -15.44 -8.09 6.45
CA LEU A 11 -14.41 -7.34 5.77
C LEU A 11 -13.53 -8.26 4.89
N THR A 12 -13.11 -9.40 5.41
CA THR A 12 -12.19 -10.30 4.72
C THR A 12 -12.84 -11.15 3.62
N GLN A 13 -14.18 -11.24 3.55
CA GLN A 13 -14.89 -11.92 2.47
C GLN A 13 -14.64 -11.28 1.08
N TRP A 14 -14.28 -10.00 1.05
CA TRP A 14 -13.98 -9.26 -0.19
C TRP A 14 -12.57 -9.51 -0.74
N LEU A 15 -11.72 -10.20 0.03
CA LEU A 15 -10.39 -10.58 -0.44
C LEU A 15 -10.51 -11.62 -1.57
N PRO A 16 -9.88 -11.41 -2.74
CA PRO A 16 -9.99 -12.29 -3.89
C PRO A 16 -9.21 -13.60 -3.65
N ARG A 17 -9.83 -14.55 -2.97
CA ARG A 17 -9.24 -15.80 -2.51
C ARG A 17 -8.58 -16.60 -3.63
N ASP A 18 -9.25 -16.76 -4.76
CA ASP A 18 -8.73 -17.53 -5.89
C ASP A 18 -7.46 -16.91 -6.49
N LYS A 19 -7.41 -15.57 -6.54
CA LYS A 19 -6.20 -14.85 -6.98
C LYS A 19 -5.07 -15.04 -5.99
N PHE A 20 -5.35 -14.95 -4.71
CA PHE A 20 -4.36 -15.18 -3.66
C PHE A 20 -3.80 -16.60 -3.70
N ASP A 21 -4.65 -17.62 -3.82
CA ASP A 21 -4.24 -19.01 -3.87
C ASP A 21 -3.38 -19.32 -5.12
N ARG A 22 -3.66 -18.69 -6.27
CA ARG A 22 -2.78 -18.75 -7.45
C ARG A 22 -1.40 -18.17 -7.18
N LEU A 23 -1.31 -17.01 -6.52
CA LEU A 23 -0.04 -16.41 -6.13
C LEU A 23 0.72 -17.29 -5.14
N VAL A 24 0.05 -17.83 -4.13
CA VAL A 24 0.65 -18.77 -3.17
C VAL A 24 1.22 -20.01 -3.88
N LYS A 25 0.52 -20.55 -4.87
CA LYS A 25 1.00 -21.68 -5.68
C LYS A 25 2.20 -21.28 -6.53
N GLN A 26 2.12 -20.14 -7.22
CA GLN A 26 3.19 -19.63 -8.09
C GLN A 26 4.51 -19.45 -7.33
N TYR A 27 4.46 -18.85 -6.14
CA TYR A 27 5.64 -18.56 -5.30
C TYR A 27 5.90 -19.64 -4.24
N LYS A 28 5.23 -20.80 -4.33
CA LYS A 28 5.39 -21.93 -3.39
C LYS A 28 5.28 -21.53 -1.91
N GLY A 29 4.45 -20.52 -1.58
CA GLY A 29 4.38 -19.92 -0.27
C GLY A 29 3.94 -20.86 0.87
N ASN A 30 3.25 -21.96 0.54
CA ASN A 30 2.85 -23.00 1.48
C ASN A 30 3.72 -24.27 1.42
N ALA A 31 4.88 -24.24 0.72
CA ALA A 31 5.79 -25.38 0.70
C ALA A 31 6.27 -25.71 2.13
N TYR A 32 6.15 -26.98 2.51
CA TYR A 32 6.50 -27.48 3.85
C TYR A 32 5.76 -26.84 5.02
N VAL A 33 4.63 -26.16 4.77
CA VAL A 33 3.78 -25.54 5.80
C VAL A 33 2.72 -26.56 6.27
N LYS A 34 2.74 -26.91 7.58
CA LYS A 34 1.79 -27.86 8.18
C LYS A 34 0.44 -27.22 8.51
N ASP A 35 0.46 -26.07 9.20
CA ASP A 35 -0.76 -25.45 9.72
C ASP A 35 -0.88 -23.96 9.39
N PHE A 36 0.15 -23.14 9.64
CA PHE A 36 0.09 -21.70 9.48
C PHE A 36 0.28 -21.28 8.02
N SER A 37 -0.76 -21.48 7.18
CA SER A 37 -0.75 -21.17 5.75
C SER A 37 -0.56 -19.67 5.44
N CYS A 38 -0.23 -19.33 4.18
CA CYS A 38 -0.16 -17.94 3.73
C CYS A 38 -1.48 -17.18 3.94
N TRP A 39 -2.61 -17.87 3.81
CA TRP A 39 -3.91 -17.26 4.07
C TRP A 39 -4.10 -16.93 5.55
N LYS A 40 -3.81 -17.87 6.45
CA LYS A 40 -3.85 -17.59 7.89
C LYS A 40 -2.94 -16.43 8.26
N HIS A 41 -1.73 -16.38 7.69
CA HIS A 41 -0.81 -15.27 7.88
C HIS A 41 -1.38 -13.95 7.40
N LEU A 42 -1.95 -13.90 6.20
CA LEU A 42 -2.62 -12.71 5.67
C LEU A 42 -3.71 -12.22 6.64
N LEU A 43 -4.60 -13.11 7.08
CA LEU A 43 -5.68 -12.76 8.01
C LEU A 43 -5.15 -12.21 9.35
N VAL A 44 -4.08 -12.81 9.89
CA VAL A 44 -3.43 -12.34 11.11
C VAL A 44 -2.83 -10.94 10.92
N MET A 45 -2.17 -10.68 9.78
CA MET A 45 -1.60 -9.35 9.49
C MET A 45 -2.69 -8.30 9.25
N VAL A 46 -3.79 -8.65 8.58
CA VAL A 46 -4.97 -7.77 8.42
C VAL A 46 -5.59 -7.47 9.80
N TRP A 47 -5.75 -8.49 10.66
CA TRP A 47 -6.21 -8.28 12.03
C TRP A 47 -5.30 -7.31 12.79
N ALA A 48 -3.99 -7.49 12.68
CA ALA A 48 -3.00 -6.64 13.35
C ALA A 48 -3.13 -5.17 12.93
N GLN A 49 -3.31 -4.90 11.64
CA GLN A 49 -3.51 -3.55 11.12
C GLN A 49 -4.84 -2.94 11.58
N LEU A 50 -5.94 -3.66 11.43
CA LEU A 50 -7.27 -3.19 11.83
C LEU A 50 -7.40 -2.92 13.34
N THR A 51 -6.59 -3.62 14.17
CA THR A 51 -6.57 -3.44 15.63
C THR A 51 -5.37 -2.66 16.14
N SER A 52 -4.61 -2.02 15.23
CA SER A 52 -3.45 -1.15 15.55
C SER A 52 -2.37 -1.83 16.40
N ARG A 53 -2.08 -3.12 16.14
CA ARG A 53 -1.04 -3.86 16.88
C ARG A 53 0.35 -3.41 16.43
N ARG A 54 1.25 -3.20 17.40
CA ARG A 54 2.59 -2.59 17.15
C ARG A 54 3.74 -3.59 17.17
N SER A 55 3.53 -4.81 17.65
CA SER A 55 4.58 -5.83 17.72
C SER A 55 4.01 -7.23 17.58
N LEU A 56 4.86 -8.20 17.20
CA LEU A 56 4.45 -9.61 17.10
C LEU A 56 3.96 -10.17 18.45
N ARG A 57 4.50 -9.68 19.56
CA ARG A 57 4.05 -10.05 20.91
C ARG A 57 2.65 -9.48 21.19
N ASP A 58 2.40 -8.24 20.80
CA ASP A 58 1.10 -7.60 20.95
C ASP A 58 0.03 -8.32 20.08
N ILE A 59 0.41 -8.71 18.85
CA ILE A 59 -0.46 -9.52 17.98
C ILE A 59 -0.82 -10.84 18.67
N GLU A 60 0.17 -11.60 19.15
CA GLU A 60 -0.05 -12.88 19.83
C GLU A 60 -0.95 -12.71 21.05
N THR A 61 -0.70 -11.72 21.91
CA THR A 61 -1.49 -11.43 23.10
C THR A 61 -2.93 -11.06 22.75
N SER A 62 -3.12 -10.21 21.75
CA SER A 62 -4.45 -9.84 21.25
C SER A 62 -5.22 -11.04 20.69
N LEU A 63 -4.58 -11.87 19.89
CA LEU A 63 -5.21 -13.08 19.34
C LEU A 63 -5.53 -14.10 20.44
N ARG A 64 -4.67 -14.23 21.45
CA ARG A 64 -4.92 -15.12 22.60
C ARG A 64 -6.17 -14.70 23.40
N ALA A 65 -6.38 -13.40 23.57
CA ALA A 65 -7.57 -12.86 24.22
C ALA A 65 -8.89 -13.17 23.45
N HIS A 66 -8.79 -13.54 22.17
CA HIS A 66 -9.92 -13.89 21.31
C HIS A 66 -9.83 -15.36 20.82
N SER A 67 -9.18 -16.23 21.59
CA SER A 67 -8.91 -17.62 21.19
C SER A 67 -10.15 -18.43 20.82
N ASP A 68 -11.29 -18.16 21.44
CA ASP A 68 -12.60 -18.74 21.16
C ASP A 68 -13.14 -18.39 19.75
N LYS A 69 -12.66 -17.30 19.15
CA LYS A 69 -13.13 -16.75 17.86
C LYS A 69 -12.20 -17.06 16.70
N LEU A 70 -10.92 -17.33 16.97
CA LEU A 70 -9.88 -17.48 15.92
C LEU A 70 -10.24 -18.50 14.84
N TYR A 71 -10.79 -19.64 15.25
CA TYR A 71 -11.19 -20.69 14.31
C TYR A 71 -12.27 -20.18 13.33
N ARG A 72 -13.31 -19.51 13.87
CA ARG A 72 -14.39 -18.94 13.06
C ARG A 72 -13.94 -17.78 12.20
N MET A 73 -12.85 -17.08 12.58
CA MET A 73 -12.21 -16.03 11.80
C MET A 73 -11.23 -16.57 10.74
N GLY A 74 -11.09 -17.89 10.61
CA GLY A 74 -10.23 -18.51 9.62
C GLY A 74 -8.72 -18.51 9.95
N MET A 75 -8.34 -18.11 11.17
CA MET A 75 -6.94 -18.05 11.61
C MET A 75 -6.42 -19.34 12.24
N GLY A 76 -7.30 -20.34 12.45
CA GLY A 76 -6.99 -21.58 13.14
C GLY A 76 -7.23 -21.48 14.65
N ARG A 77 -6.72 -22.46 15.41
CA ARG A 77 -6.97 -22.51 16.86
C ARG A 77 -5.96 -21.71 17.68
N HIS A 78 -4.73 -21.62 17.20
CA HIS A 78 -3.65 -20.94 17.90
C HIS A 78 -2.69 -20.29 16.91
N VAL A 79 -2.25 -19.07 17.21
CA VAL A 79 -1.23 -18.34 16.44
C VAL A 79 -0.14 -17.88 17.40
N SER A 80 1.08 -18.41 17.24
CA SER A 80 2.22 -18.01 18.04
C SER A 80 3.04 -16.91 17.37
N ARG A 81 3.74 -16.11 18.17
CA ARG A 81 4.71 -15.12 17.70
C ARG A 81 5.76 -15.74 16.76
N ASN A 82 6.23 -16.95 17.07
CA ASN A 82 7.22 -17.65 16.25
C ASN A 82 6.67 -18.02 14.87
N ASN A 83 5.38 -18.44 14.80
CA ASN A 83 4.74 -18.71 13.51
C ASN A 83 4.68 -17.45 12.64
N ILE A 84 4.31 -16.30 13.21
CA ILE A 84 4.25 -15.03 12.50
C ILE A 84 5.67 -14.61 12.06
N ALA A 85 6.66 -14.66 12.96
CA ALA A 85 8.04 -14.28 12.65
C ALA A 85 8.64 -15.14 11.53
N ASN A 86 8.47 -16.45 11.59
CA ASN A 86 8.93 -17.37 10.55
C ASN A 86 8.22 -17.15 9.21
N ALA A 87 6.93 -16.85 9.24
CA ALA A 87 6.17 -16.54 8.04
C ALA A 87 6.66 -15.24 7.38
N ASN A 88 6.89 -14.18 8.18
CA ASN A 88 7.45 -12.91 7.70
C ASN A 88 8.85 -13.09 7.10
N ALA A 89 9.69 -13.95 7.67
CA ALA A 89 11.07 -14.16 7.22
C ALA A 89 11.17 -15.02 5.95
N LYS A 90 10.25 -15.98 5.76
CA LYS A 90 10.42 -17.03 4.74
C LYS A 90 9.50 -16.87 3.53
N ARG A 91 8.36 -16.16 3.67
CA ARG A 91 7.40 -16.06 2.59
C ARG A 91 7.77 -14.97 1.60
N ASP A 92 7.62 -15.30 0.32
CA ASP A 92 7.89 -14.34 -0.74
C ASP A 92 6.90 -13.17 -0.66
N VAL A 93 7.44 -11.96 -0.61
CA VAL A 93 6.66 -10.71 -0.58
C VAL A 93 5.80 -10.54 -1.83
N ALA A 94 6.18 -11.16 -2.96
CA ALA A 94 5.44 -11.09 -4.22
C ALA A 94 4.01 -11.66 -4.10
N ILE A 95 3.77 -12.60 -3.18
CA ILE A 95 2.42 -13.12 -2.89
C ILE A 95 1.50 -11.99 -2.41
N TYR A 96 1.97 -11.20 -1.45
CA TYR A 96 1.18 -10.14 -0.81
C TYR A 96 1.14 -8.87 -1.69
N ARG A 97 2.22 -8.57 -2.40
CA ARG A 97 2.28 -7.49 -3.39
C ARG A 97 1.27 -7.73 -4.52
N GLY A 98 1.23 -8.94 -5.07
CA GLY A 98 0.27 -9.30 -6.12
C GLY A 98 -1.18 -9.22 -5.64
N LEU A 99 -1.47 -9.59 -4.39
CA LEU A 99 -2.80 -9.39 -3.79
C LEU A 99 -3.14 -7.90 -3.66
N ALA A 100 -2.21 -7.08 -3.15
CA ALA A 100 -2.41 -5.64 -3.00
C ALA A 100 -2.70 -4.97 -4.36
N GLN A 101 -1.95 -5.33 -5.40
CA GLN A 101 -2.19 -4.85 -6.76
C GLN A 101 -3.59 -5.23 -7.28
N GLU A 102 -4.03 -6.46 -7.05
CA GLU A 102 -5.37 -6.89 -7.42
C GLU A 102 -6.45 -6.15 -6.65
N MET A 103 -6.26 -5.93 -5.34
CA MET A 103 -7.20 -5.14 -4.53
C MET A 103 -7.30 -3.69 -5.01
N MET A 104 -6.17 -3.06 -5.35
CA MET A 104 -6.15 -1.71 -5.94
C MET A 104 -6.89 -1.67 -7.27
N ARG A 105 -6.68 -2.66 -8.13
CA ARG A 105 -7.38 -2.79 -9.42
C ARG A 105 -8.89 -2.91 -9.25
N LEU A 106 -9.34 -3.77 -8.33
CA LEU A 106 -10.76 -3.96 -8.01
C LEU A 106 -11.39 -2.69 -7.44
N ALA A 107 -10.72 -2.04 -6.49
CA ALA A 107 -11.19 -0.79 -5.90
C ALA A 107 -11.28 0.34 -6.94
N THR A 108 -10.30 0.44 -7.82
CA THR A 108 -10.32 1.44 -8.92
C THR A 108 -11.42 1.18 -9.94
N SER A 109 -11.79 -0.09 -10.17
CA SER A 109 -12.88 -0.43 -11.09
C SER A 109 -14.27 -0.21 -10.49
N ALA A 110 -14.36 -0.01 -9.18
CA ALA A 110 -15.63 0.31 -8.52
C ALA A 110 -16.12 1.69 -8.97
N LYS A 111 -17.45 1.80 -9.19
CA LYS A 111 -18.08 3.06 -9.63
C LYS A 111 -18.32 4.07 -8.50
N ILE A 112 -17.74 3.83 -7.33
CA ILE A 112 -17.88 4.73 -6.18
C ILE A 112 -16.88 5.87 -6.36
N ARG A 113 -17.41 7.11 -6.40
CA ARG A 113 -16.64 8.34 -6.53
C ARG A 113 -17.27 9.43 -5.66
N ASP A 114 -16.44 10.35 -5.20
CA ASP A 114 -16.92 11.56 -4.54
C ASP A 114 -17.66 12.47 -5.54
N ARG A 115 -18.95 12.71 -5.30
CA ARG A 115 -19.83 13.50 -6.19
C ARG A 115 -19.40 14.97 -6.31
N HIS A 116 -18.81 15.53 -5.26
CA HIS A 116 -18.35 16.92 -5.28
C HIS A 116 -17.12 17.05 -6.19
N LEU A 117 -16.16 16.15 -6.05
CA LEU A 117 -14.98 16.09 -6.91
C LEU A 117 -15.33 15.76 -8.37
N GLU A 118 -16.36 14.94 -8.62
CA GLU A 118 -16.87 14.69 -9.97
C GLU A 118 -17.40 15.98 -10.65
N ARG A 119 -18.10 16.84 -9.91
CA ARG A 119 -18.57 18.13 -10.44
C ARG A 119 -17.40 19.05 -10.80
N ILE A 120 -16.40 19.16 -9.89
CA ILE A 120 -15.20 19.96 -10.16
C ILE A 120 -14.44 19.40 -11.37
N ALA A 121 -14.28 18.08 -11.45
CA ALA A 121 -13.63 17.44 -12.59
C ALA A 121 -14.36 17.76 -13.91
N ALA A 122 -15.69 17.70 -13.92
CA ALA A 122 -16.50 18.03 -15.10
C ALA A 122 -16.38 19.52 -15.51
N GLU A 123 -16.39 20.45 -14.55
CA GLU A 123 -16.25 21.88 -14.79
C GLU A 123 -14.91 22.22 -15.46
N PHE A 124 -13.83 21.57 -15.06
CA PHE A 124 -12.49 21.79 -15.63
C PHE A 124 -12.09 20.78 -16.71
N SER A 125 -13.02 19.93 -17.16
CA SER A 125 -12.76 18.86 -18.16
C SER A 125 -11.62 17.92 -17.74
N LEU A 126 -11.54 17.58 -16.44
CA LEU A 126 -10.52 16.71 -15.87
C LEU A 126 -11.01 15.26 -15.77
N ASN A 127 -10.11 14.32 -16.01
CA ASN A 127 -10.40 12.88 -15.95
C ASN A 127 -10.21 12.28 -14.55
N GLY A 128 -9.44 12.95 -13.69
CA GLY A 128 -9.16 12.48 -12.33
C GLY A 128 -8.25 13.39 -11.52
N PHE A 129 -8.24 13.17 -10.21
CA PHE A 129 -7.37 13.86 -9.25
C PHE A 129 -6.52 12.83 -8.49
N PHE A 130 -5.23 13.02 -8.49
CA PHE A 130 -4.29 12.13 -7.82
C PHE A 130 -3.37 12.91 -6.87
N ALA A 131 -3.08 12.32 -5.71
CA ALA A 131 -2.02 12.78 -4.83
C ALA A 131 -0.85 11.79 -4.89
N ILE A 132 0.38 12.31 -4.94
CA ILE A 132 1.60 11.50 -4.89
C ILE A 132 2.39 11.90 -3.66
N ASP A 133 2.62 10.94 -2.78
CA ASP A 133 3.39 11.11 -1.57
C ASP A 133 4.15 9.85 -1.18
N SER A 134 5.12 9.98 -0.27
CA SER A 134 5.86 8.86 0.30
C SER A 134 5.77 8.83 1.82
N SER A 135 5.54 7.64 2.35
CA SER A 135 5.61 7.36 3.77
C SER A 135 6.87 6.57 4.10
N THR A 136 7.60 6.97 5.15
CA THR A 136 8.82 6.27 5.57
C THR A 136 8.52 5.37 6.76
N VAL A 137 8.97 4.12 6.68
CA VAL A 137 8.97 3.17 7.79
C VAL A 137 10.41 2.97 8.23
N SER A 138 10.76 3.45 9.43
CA SER A 138 12.09 3.29 10.02
C SER A 138 12.28 1.87 10.53
N LEU A 139 13.46 1.30 10.28
CA LEU A 139 13.83 -0.06 10.65
C LEU A 139 15.13 -0.06 11.46
N ASP A 140 15.18 -0.90 12.48
CA ASP A 140 16.36 -1.15 13.28
C ASP A 140 17.41 -1.92 12.44
N LEU A 141 18.60 -1.35 12.28
CA LEU A 141 19.69 -1.92 11.48
C LEU A 141 20.19 -3.26 12.01
N ALA A 142 20.16 -3.47 13.34
CA ALA A 142 20.61 -4.74 13.94
C ALA A 142 19.70 -5.91 13.50
N ARG A 143 18.43 -5.63 13.23
CA ARG A 143 17.45 -6.62 12.75
C ARG A 143 17.28 -6.64 11.25
N HIS A 144 17.66 -5.55 10.59
CA HIS A 144 17.51 -5.35 9.14
C HIS A 144 18.83 -4.88 8.51
N PRO A 145 19.90 -5.71 8.55
CA PRO A 145 21.25 -5.32 8.10
C PRO A 145 21.34 -5.02 6.59
N TRP A 146 20.31 -5.37 5.84
CA TRP A 146 20.19 -5.04 4.42
C TRP A 146 19.79 -3.58 4.16
N CYS A 147 19.29 -2.87 5.16
CA CYS A 147 18.99 -1.45 5.05
C CYS A 147 20.26 -0.62 5.12
N LYS A 148 20.35 0.41 4.28
CA LYS A 148 21.41 1.41 4.38
C LYS A 148 21.13 2.37 5.54
N PRO A 149 22.13 2.61 6.43
CA PRO A 149 21.97 3.57 7.51
C PRO A 149 21.79 4.99 6.96
N GLN A 150 20.91 5.75 7.60
CA GLN A 150 20.72 7.17 7.34
C GLN A 150 21.37 8.03 8.43
N LYS A 151 21.36 9.35 8.26
CA LYS A 151 21.99 10.30 9.19
C LYS A 151 21.45 10.20 10.63
N ASP A 152 20.23 9.71 10.80
CA ASP A 152 19.60 9.48 12.10
C ASP A 152 19.96 8.13 12.75
N GLY A 153 20.84 7.34 12.12
CA GLY A 153 21.27 6.03 12.59
C GLY A 153 20.30 4.88 12.33
N PHE A 154 19.16 5.13 11.66
CA PHE A 154 18.18 4.11 11.31
C PHE A 154 18.23 3.77 9.83
N GLY A 155 17.93 2.51 9.49
CA GLY A 155 17.57 2.12 8.14
C GLY A 155 16.07 2.34 7.88
N GLY A 156 15.59 1.90 6.74
CA GLY A 156 14.15 1.94 6.47
C GLY A 156 13.76 1.64 5.05
N VAL A 157 12.46 1.66 4.85
CA VAL A 157 11.83 1.60 3.53
C VAL A 157 10.91 2.79 3.35
N LYS A 158 10.71 3.19 2.09
CA LYS A 158 9.69 4.15 1.69
C LYS A 158 8.58 3.44 0.94
N LEU A 159 7.36 3.84 1.22
CA LEU A 159 6.18 3.47 0.47
C LEU A 159 5.76 4.70 -0.34
N HIS A 160 6.05 4.70 -1.64
CA HIS A 160 5.57 5.72 -2.57
C HIS A 160 4.16 5.36 -3.01
N THR A 161 3.23 6.28 -2.87
CA THR A 161 1.82 6.04 -3.17
C THR A 161 1.31 7.08 -4.16
N MET A 162 0.67 6.63 -5.23
CA MET A 162 -0.25 7.43 -6.03
C MET A 162 -1.67 7.12 -5.54
N TYR A 163 -2.36 8.13 -5.02
CA TYR A 163 -3.68 8.00 -4.42
C TYR A 163 -4.73 8.66 -5.31
N ASP A 164 -5.76 7.92 -5.69
CA ASP A 164 -6.93 8.45 -6.40
C ASP A 164 -7.83 9.14 -5.38
N ILE A 165 -7.85 10.47 -5.42
CA ILE A 165 -8.60 11.29 -4.46
C ILE A 165 -10.10 11.14 -4.67
N MET A 166 -10.54 10.96 -5.91
CA MET A 166 -11.98 10.82 -6.24
C MET A 166 -12.57 9.51 -5.75
N ARG A 167 -11.76 8.44 -5.71
CA ARG A 167 -12.18 7.10 -5.28
C ARG A 167 -11.73 6.73 -3.87
N GLU A 168 -10.89 7.57 -3.26
CA GLU A 168 -10.31 7.34 -1.94
C GLU A 168 -9.53 6.01 -1.83
N VAL A 169 -8.81 5.64 -2.90
CA VAL A 169 -8.05 4.40 -2.94
C VAL A 169 -6.64 4.62 -3.51
N PRO A 170 -5.63 3.84 -3.08
CA PRO A 170 -4.34 3.85 -3.73
C PRO A 170 -4.45 3.25 -5.15
N ARG A 171 -3.96 3.98 -6.14
CA ARG A 171 -3.85 3.54 -7.53
C ARG A 171 -2.59 2.71 -7.76
N MET A 172 -1.52 3.10 -7.08
CA MET A 172 -0.22 2.46 -7.16
C MET A 172 0.52 2.62 -5.83
N CYS A 173 1.25 1.56 -5.44
CA CYS A 173 2.18 1.59 -4.32
C CYS A 173 3.51 0.95 -4.75
N LEU A 174 4.62 1.65 -4.49
CA LEU A 174 5.97 1.19 -4.74
C LEU A 174 6.78 1.25 -3.43
N VAL A 175 7.46 0.16 -3.10
CA VAL A 175 8.35 0.09 -1.92
C VAL A 175 9.80 0.19 -2.38
N THR A 176 10.56 1.10 -1.77
CA THR A 176 11.99 1.32 -2.05
C THR A 176 12.80 1.39 -0.77
N GLY A 177 14.13 1.42 -0.88
CA GLY A 177 14.99 1.78 0.24
C GLY A 177 14.74 3.22 0.69
N ARG A 178 14.92 3.48 1.99
CA ARG A 178 14.75 4.84 2.55
C ARG A 178 15.72 5.85 1.96
N GLU A 179 16.87 5.41 1.50
CA GLU A 179 17.90 6.24 0.87
C GLU A 179 17.49 6.76 -0.52
N GLU A 180 16.53 6.11 -1.17
CA GLU A 180 16.08 6.52 -2.48
C GLU A 180 15.35 7.87 -2.42
N ARG A 181 15.64 8.73 -3.39
CA ARG A 181 15.00 10.06 -3.46
C ARG A 181 13.61 9.93 -4.08
N ASP A 182 12.62 10.61 -3.50
CA ASP A 182 11.23 10.57 -3.97
C ASP A 182 11.08 10.92 -5.46
N GLN A 183 11.88 11.89 -5.91
CA GLN A 183 11.88 12.33 -7.31
C GLN A 183 12.42 11.29 -8.33
N THR A 184 13.11 10.22 -7.88
CA THR A 184 13.68 9.21 -8.78
C THR A 184 12.59 8.41 -9.49
N PHE A 185 11.45 8.25 -8.84
CA PHE A 185 10.34 7.43 -9.33
C PHE A 185 9.26 8.21 -10.06
N MET A 186 9.45 9.53 -10.23
CA MET A 186 8.46 10.38 -10.91
C MET A 186 8.22 9.98 -12.38
N GLU A 187 9.23 9.40 -13.02
CA GLU A 187 9.14 8.99 -14.43
C GLU A 187 8.44 7.63 -14.59
N ASP A 188 8.37 6.84 -13.51
CA ASP A 188 7.78 5.49 -13.52
C ASP A 188 6.28 5.46 -13.21
N TYR A 189 5.68 6.60 -12.83
CA TYR A 189 4.26 6.67 -12.56
C TYR A 189 3.42 6.61 -13.86
N PRO A 190 2.32 5.85 -13.86
CA PRO A 190 1.42 5.75 -15.01
C PRO A 190 0.53 7.01 -15.11
N TYR A 191 1.10 8.12 -15.58
CA TYR A 191 0.33 9.35 -15.77
C TYR A 191 -0.69 9.20 -16.90
N GLU A 192 -1.89 9.75 -16.67
CA GLU A 192 -3.01 9.68 -17.59
C GLU A 192 -3.36 11.09 -18.12
N PRO A 193 -3.79 11.22 -19.38
CA PRO A 193 -4.14 12.52 -19.96
C PRO A 193 -5.37 13.12 -19.28
N GLY A 194 -5.39 14.43 -19.13
CA GLY A 194 -6.49 15.17 -18.52
C GLY A 194 -6.59 14.96 -17.00
N CYS A 195 -5.64 14.30 -16.36
CA CYS A 195 -5.63 14.12 -14.92
C CYS A 195 -4.79 15.18 -14.20
N PHE A 196 -5.17 15.48 -12.98
CA PHE A 196 -4.53 16.48 -12.14
C PHE A 196 -3.76 15.82 -10.99
N TYR A 197 -2.47 16.16 -10.85
CA TYR A 197 -1.56 15.56 -9.88
C TYR A 197 -1.11 16.56 -8.83
N VAL A 198 -1.31 16.24 -7.56
CA VAL A 198 -0.89 17.03 -6.40
C VAL A 198 0.39 16.39 -5.81
N LEU A 199 1.44 17.20 -5.66
CA LEU A 199 2.77 16.73 -5.27
C LEU A 199 3.36 17.61 -4.17
N ASP A 200 4.11 17.03 -3.24
CA ASP A 200 4.96 17.84 -2.34
C ASP A 200 6.24 18.32 -3.07
N LYS A 201 6.85 19.36 -2.51
CA LYS A 201 8.10 19.95 -3.01
C LYS A 201 9.26 18.95 -3.15
N ALA A 202 9.24 17.84 -2.40
CA ALA A 202 10.24 16.78 -2.48
C ALA A 202 10.29 16.14 -3.88
N TYR A 203 9.15 16.11 -4.57
CA TYR A 203 8.99 15.54 -5.91
C TYR A 203 9.39 16.47 -7.05
N VAL A 204 9.73 17.74 -6.77
CA VAL A 204 10.11 18.70 -7.83
C VAL A 204 11.41 18.28 -8.50
N LYS A 205 11.26 17.75 -9.71
CA LYS A 205 12.33 17.41 -10.65
C LYS A 205 11.83 17.73 -12.07
N THR A 206 12.63 18.40 -12.87
CA THR A 206 12.24 18.84 -14.23
C THR A 206 11.74 17.66 -15.08
N LEU A 207 12.45 16.53 -15.07
CA LEU A 207 12.05 15.33 -15.83
C LEU A 207 10.71 14.74 -15.37
N GLY A 208 10.47 14.69 -14.05
CA GLY A 208 9.20 14.20 -13.51
C GLY A 208 8.02 15.10 -13.88
N MET A 209 8.20 16.42 -13.82
CA MET A 209 7.17 17.37 -14.27
C MET A 209 6.94 17.27 -15.78
N ALA A 210 8.00 17.11 -16.57
CA ALA A 210 7.90 16.88 -18.00
C ALA A 210 7.17 15.58 -18.33
N ALA A 211 7.34 14.50 -17.53
CA ALA A 211 6.61 13.25 -17.72
C ALA A 211 5.09 13.46 -17.58
N ILE A 212 4.65 14.27 -16.61
CA ILE A 212 3.22 14.61 -16.45
C ILE A 212 2.73 15.41 -17.66
N GLN A 213 3.48 16.42 -18.10
CA GLN A 213 3.12 17.24 -19.26
C GLN A 213 3.07 16.42 -20.56
N ASN A 214 4.06 15.54 -20.78
CA ASN A 214 4.10 14.65 -21.94
C ASN A 214 2.90 13.72 -21.99
N ALA A 215 2.40 13.28 -20.81
CA ALA A 215 1.16 12.52 -20.68
C ALA A 215 -0.09 13.38 -20.83
N LYS A 216 0.03 14.68 -21.13
CA LYS A 216 -1.10 15.65 -21.19
C LYS A 216 -1.86 15.76 -19.87
N GLY A 217 -1.17 15.59 -18.75
CA GLY A 217 -1.67 15.81 -17.40
C GLY A 217 -1.35 17.22 -16.89
N PHE A 218 -1.97 17.59 -15.78
CA PHE A 218 -1.76 18.83 -15.06
C PHE A 218 -1.17 18.54 -13.69
N PHE A 219 -0.44 19.48 -13.12
CA PHE A 219 0.09 19.30 -11.76
C PHE A 219 0.09 20.60 -10.97
N VAL A 220 0.00 20.44 -9.65
CA VAL A 220 0.33 21.48 -8.67
C VAL A 220 1.38 20.95 -7.71
N VAL A 221 2.39 21.77 -7.46
CA VAL A 221 3.49 21.43 -6.57
C VAL A 221 3.93 22.65 -5.78
N ARG A 222 4.26 22.43 -4.50
CA ARG A 222 4.83 23.50 -3.68
C ARG A 222 6.24 23.84 -4.15
N ARG A 223 6.48 25.13 -4.48
CA ARG A 223 7.75 25.64 -4.98
C ARG A 223 8.92 25.37 -4.02
N LYS A 224 10.08 24.99 -4.58
CA LYS A 224 11.36 25.04 -3.86
C LYS A 224 11.92 26.45 -3.84
N ARG A 225 12.67 26.84 -2.78
CA ARG A 225 13.26 28.19 -2.66
C ARG A 225 14.22 28.53 -3.79
N ASN A 226 14.95 27.54 -4.29
CA ASN A 226 15.96 27.68 -5.36
C ASN A 226 15.41 27.40 -6.78
N MET A 227 14.08 27.33 -6.94
CA MET A 227 13.48 27.09 -8.25
C MET A 227 13.38 28.40 -9.03
N VAL A 228 14.03 28.42 -10.21
CA VAL A 228 13.89 29.52 -11.17
C VAL A 228 12.65 29.24 -12.02
N TYR A 229 11.78 30.24 -12.14
CA TYR A 229 10.55 30.17 -12.94
C TYR A 229 10.16 31.57 -13.42
N SER A 230 9.43 31.63 -14.52
CA SER A 230 8.74 32.84 -14.96
C SER A 230 7.23 32.66 -14.82
N VAL A 231 6.55 33.71 -14.43
CA VAL A 231 5.07 33.72 -14.40
C VAL A 231 4.59 34.00 -15.82
N VAL A 232 3.79 33.09 -16.35
CA VAL A 232 3.08 33.31 -17.61
C VAL A 232 1.67 33.72 -17.22
N SER A 233 1.30 34.97 -17.54
CA SER A 233 -0.09 35.43 -17.39
C SER A 233 -0.95 34.67 -18.40
N GLY A 234 -1.97 33.95 -17.91
CA GLY A 234 -3.04 33.41 -18.72
C GLY A 234 -4.08 34.47 -19.02
#